data_fcb2e4a0cde650f16294ebd726e6f87b
#
_entry.id   fcb2e4a0cde650f16294ebd726e6f87b
#
_cell.length_a   1.000
_cell.length_b   1.000
_cell.length_c   1.000
_cell.angle_alpha   90.00
_cell.angle_beta   90.00
_cell.angle_gamma   90.00
#
_symmetry.space_group_name_H-M   'P 1'
#
loop_
_entity.id
_entity.type
_entity.pdbx_description
1 polymer ?
#
loop_
_entity_poly.entity_id
_entity_poly.type
_entity_poly.pdbx_seq_one_letter_code
_entity_poly.pdbx_strand_id
1 'polypeptide(L)'
;DRLRSRGLGDVYKRQPEGKSIVELGAEQGIKTDPLQLVGVHMVKFTAETKCSGVDMPDGRRIRKGASEAILRMCAEAGHECPAGIEATVRRISENGGTPLIVCEDERIRGVVELQDIIKTGIRERFERLRKMGVKTVMVTGDNPLTAKYIAEQAGVDDFIAEARPEDKLEYIRREQRAGKLVAMMGDGTNDAPALAQADVGVAMNSGTQAAKEAGNMVDLDNDPTKLIEIVEIGKQLLMTRGTLTTFSIANDVAKYFAIVPALFIASIPSLQALNIMHLDSPESAILSAVIFNAVIIPLLIPLALRGVTYKPIG
;
A
#
# COMPACT_ATOMS: atom_id res chain seq x y z
N ASP A 1 19.69 -31.73 -18.87
CA ASP A 1 18.54 -32.05 -17.99
C ASP A 1 18.30 -31.03 -16.89
N ARG A 2 19.34 -30.47 -16.25
CA ARG A 2 19.19 -29.41 -15.22
C ARG A 2 18.71 -28.08 -15.77
N LEU A 3 18.92 -27.75 -17.03
CA LEU A 3 18.47 -26.52 -17.68
C LEU A 3 16.96 -26.55 -18.07
N ARG A 4 16.43 -27.75 -18.37
CA ARG A 4 15.01 -27.95 -18.69
C ARG A 4 14.11 -27.86 -17.44
N SER A 5 14.56 -28.34 -16.28
CA SER A 5 13.82 -28.24 -15.02
C SER A 5 13.76 -26.82 -14.47
N ARG A 6 14.76 -25.96 -14.75
CA ARG A 6 14.76 -24.55 -14.35
C ARG A 6 13.72 -23.72 -15.09
N GLY A 7 13.51 -23.96 -16.41
CA GLY A 7 12.52 -23.21 -17.20
C GLY A 7 11.07 -23.46 -16.77
N LEU A 8 10.73 -24.70 -16.40
CA LEU A 8 9.40 -25.08 -15.90
C LEU A 8 9.15 -24.56 -14.48
N GLY A 9 10.14 -24.65 -13.59
CA GLY A 9 10.05 -24.11 -12.23
C GLY A 9 9.85 -22.58 -12.19
N ASP A 10 10.40 -21.84 -13.14
CA ASP A 10 10.23 -20.39 -13.23
C ASP A 10 8.84 -19.96 -13.73
N VAL A 11 8.20 -20.76 -14.60
CA VAL A 11 6.84 -20.46 -15.09
C VAL A 11 5.80 -20.71 -13.99
N TYR A 12 5.96 -21.77 -13.18
CA TYR A 12 5.10 -22.05 -12.03
C TYR A 12 5.30 -21.05 -10.87
N LYS A 13 6.50 -20.49 -10.71
CA LYS A 13 6.80 -19.52 -9.65
C LYS A 13 6.32 -18.11 -9.97
N ARG A 14 6.02 -17.79 -11.23
CA ARG A 14 5.65 -16.42 -11.66
C ARG A 14 4.16 -16.11 -11.60
N GLN A 15 3.29 -17.09 -11.40
CA GLN A 15 1.86 -16.90 -11.22
C GLN A 15 1.40 -17.64 -9.96
N PRO A 16 1.13 -16.92 -8.85
CA PRO A 16 0.68 -17.54 -7.59
C PRO A 16 -0.57 -18.40 -7.76
N GLU A 17 -1.50 -17.98 -8.62
CA GLU A 17 -2.72 -18.71 -8.98
C GLU A 17 -2.43 -20.08 -9.62
N GLY A 18 -1.46 -20.15 -10.53
CA GLY A 18 -1.06 -21.41 -11.17
C GLY A 18 -0.48 -22.41 -10.19
N LYS A 19 0.27 -21.92 -9.20
CA LYS A 19 0.84 -22.76 -8.14
C LYS A 19 -0.27 -23.36 -7.26
N SER A 20 -1.22 -22.55 -6.82
CA SER A 20 -2.35 -23.00 -6.00
C SER A 20 -3.23 -24.04 -6.70
N ILE A 21 -3.47 -23.89 -8.00
CA ILE A 21 -4.21 -24.86 -8.80
C ILE A 21 -3.47 -26.21 -8.88
N VAL A 22 -2.15 -26.18 -9.06
CA VAL A 22 -1.33 -27.41 -9.10
C VAL A 22 -1.29 -28.10 -7.74
N GLU A 23 -1.16 -27.32 -6.67
CA GLU A 23 -1.20 -27.86 -5.30
C GLU A 23 -2.55 -28.53 -4.99
N LEU A 24 -3.66 -27.86 -5.34
CA LEU A 24 -5.01 -28.44 -5.22
C LEU A 24 -5.17 -29.75 -6.03
N GLY A 25 -4.65 -29.77 -7.26
CA GLY A 25 -4.64 -30.97 -8.09
C GLY A 25 -3.87 -32.11 -7.46
N ALA A 26 -2.72 -31.82 -6.87
CA ALA A 26 -1.90 -32.82 -6.17
C ALA A 26 -2.61 -33.37 -4.92
N GLU A 27 -3.29 -32.53 -4.14
CA GLU A 27 -4.12 -32.94 -2.99
C GLU A 27 -5.28 -33.87 -3.41
N GLN A 28 -5.83 -33.66 -4.60
CA GLN A 28 -6.88 -34.52 -5.17
C GLN A 28 -6.31 -35.77 -5.86
N GLY A 29 -5.01 -36.01 -5.76
CA GLY A 29 -4.36 -37.20 -6.33
C GLY A 29 -4.05 -37.12 -7.82
N ILE A 30 -4.21 -35.95 -8.44
CA ILE A 30 -3.86 -35.71 -9.84
C ILE A 30 -2.32 -35.61 -9.94
N LYS A 31 -1.67 -36.59 -10.56
CA LYS A 31 -0.23 -36.56 -10.80
C LYS A 31 0.05 -35.83 -12.11
N THR A 32 0.82 -34.74 -12.06
CA THR A 32 1.35 -34.11 -13.26
C THR A 32 2.52 -34.88 -13.78
N ASP A 33 2.43 -35.38 -15.04
CA ASP A 33 3.53 -36.02 -15.73
C ASP A 33 4.33 -34.96 -16.50
N PRO A 34 5.58 -34.67 -16.14
CA PRO A 34 6.42 -33.71 -16.86
C PRO A 34 6.63 -34.04 -18.35
N LEU A 35 6.49 -35.32 -18.75
CA LEU A 35 6.62 -35.73 -20.13
C LEU A 35 5.47 -35.25 -21.03
N GLN A 36 4.30 -34.98 -20.45
CA GLN A 36 3.15 -34.43 -21.19
C GLN A 36 3.33 -32.98 -21.59
N LEU A 37 4.34 -32.29 -21.06
CA LEU A 37 4.63 -30.88 -21.34
C LEU A 37 5.69 -30.69 -22.44
N VAL A 38 6.16 -31.76 -23.06
CA VAL A 38 7.12 -31.67 -24.18
C VAL A 38 6.41 -31.18 -25.44
N GLY A 39 6.88 -30.08 -26.00
CA GLY A 39 6.30 -29.47 -27.22
C GLY A 39 5.08 -28.60 -26.98
N VAL A 40 4.70 -28.34 -25.73
CA VAL A 40 3.58 -27.44 -25.38
C VAL A 40 3.99 -25.98 -25.57
N HIS A 41 3.16 -25.21 -26.28
CA HIS A 41 3.32 -23.75 -26.40
C HIS A 41 2.53 -23.04 -25.30
N MET A 42 3.22 -22.21 -24.51
CA MET A 42 2.60 -21.49 -23.39
C MET A 42 2.04 -20.14 -23.86
N VAL A 43 0.76 -19.91 -23.61
CA VAL A 43 0.07 -18.62 -23.84
C VAL A 43 0.07 -17.84 -22.52
N LYS A 44 0.83 -16.73 -22.50
CA LYS A 44 0.97 -15.89 -21.30
C LYS A 44 -0.28 -15.04 -21.10
N PHE A 45 -0.58 -14.76 -19.86
CA PHE A 45 -1.61 -13.80 -19.49
C PHE A 45 -1.24 -12.39 -19.97
N THR A 46 -2.22 -11.69 -20.54
CA THR A 46 -2.12 -10.26 -20.84
C THR A 46 -3.34 -9.53 -20.27
N ALA A 47 -3.17 -8.26 -19.93
CA ALA A 47 -4.29 -7.43 -19.45
C ALA A 47 -5.40 -7.25 -20.50
N GLU A 48 -5.05 -7.37 -21.79
CA GLU A 48 -5.97 -7.26 -22.91
C GLU A 48 -6.82 -8.51 -23.08
N THR A 49 -6.16 -9.69 -23.10
CA THR A 49 -6.86 -10.97 -23.29
C THR A 49 -7.50 -11.50 -22.03
N LYS A 50 -7.04 -11.06 -20.85
CA LYS A 50 -7.45 -11.54 -19.53
C LYS A 50 -7.50 -13.07 -19.39
N CYS A 51 -6.71 -13.78 -20.19
CA CYS A 51 -6.61 -15.23 -20.18
C CYS A 51 -5.16 -15.70 -20.38
N SER A 52 -4.89 -16.92 -19.95
CA SER A 52 -3.63 -17.63 -20.18
C SER A 52 -3.93 -19.09 -20.47
N GLY A 53 -2.96 -19.81 -20.99
CA GLY A 53 -3.18 -21.23 -21.27
C GLY A 53 -2.04 -21.92 -21.99
N VAL A 54 -2.36 -23.02 -22.63
CA VAL A 54 -1.41 -23.85 -23.37
C VAL A 54 -2.02 -24.35 -24.67
N ASP A 55 -1.17 -24.46 -25.70
CA ASP A 55 -1.46 -25.17 -26.94
C ASP A 55 -0.69 -26.48 -26.91
N MET A 56 -1.42 -27.59 -26.95
CA MET A 56 -0.86 -28.92 -26.89
C MET A 56 -0.37 -29.36 -28.28
N PRO A 57 0.63 -30.25 -28.35
CA PRO A 57 1.17 -30.76 -29.63
C PRO A 57 0.12 -31.51 -30.50
N ASP A 58 -0.92 -32.03 -29.86
CA ASP A 58 -2.04 -32.70 -30.52
C ASP A 58 -3.11 -31.76 -31.08
N GLY A 59 -2.89 -30.44 -30.95
CA GLY A 59 -3.77 -29.39 -31.44
C GLY A 59 -4.82 -28.91 -30.44
N ARG A 60 -4.97 -29.51 -29.28
CA ARG A 60 -5.88 -29.05 -28.21
C ARG A 60 -5.40 -27.72 -27.63
N ARG A 61 -6.32 -26.84 -27.36
CA ARG A 61 -6.08 -25.51 -26.78
C ARG A 61 -6.76 -25.42 -25.42
N ILE A 62 -6.00 -25.28 -24.36
CA ILE A 62 -6.54 -25.13 -23.01
C ILE A 62 -6.34 -23.66 -22.60
N ARG A 63 -7.41 -22.99 -22.16
CA ARG A 63 -7.38 -21.60 -21.65
C ARG A 63 -8.02 -21.51 -20.29
N LYS A 64 -7.45 -20.66 -19.43
CA LYS A 64 -8.06 -20.24 -18.17
C LYS A 64 -8.02 -18.71 -18.10
N GLY A 65 -9.02 -18.11 -17.50
CA GLY A 65 -9.05 -16.65 -17.39
C GLY A 65 -10.29 -16.11 -16.75
N ALA A 66 -10.40 -14.78 -16.75
CA ALA A 66 -11.54 -14.06 -16.25
C ALA A 66 -12.83 -14.54 -16.95
N SER A 67 -13.90 -14.68 -16.17
CA SER A 67 -15.15 -15.27 -16.65
C SER A 67 -15.68 -14.61 -17.92
N GLU A 68 -15.69 -13.28 -17.96
CA GLU A 68 -16.13 -12.51 -19.11
C GLU A 68 -15.30 -12.81 -20.39
N ALA A 69 -13.98 -12.89 -20.26
CA ALA A 69 -13.09 -13.13 -21.39
C ALA A 69 -13.28 -14.54 -21.98
N ILE A 70 -13.38 -15.56 -21.14
CA ILE A 70 -13.57 -16.93 -21.60
C ILE A 70 -14.96 -17.14 -22.15
N LEU A 71 -16.02 -16.60 -21.52
CA LEU A 71 -17.39 -16.69 -22.03
C LEU A 71 -17.50 -16.05 -23.41
N ARG A 72 -16.92 -14.86 -23.60
CA ARG A 72 -16.86 -14.20 -24.92
C ARG A 72 -16.15 -15.06 -25.97
N MET A 73 -14.96 -15.59 -25.63
CA MET A 73 -14.19 -16.46 -26.54
C MET A 73 -14.98 -17.68 -26.96
N CYS A 74 -15.69 -18.35 -26.04
CA CYS A 74 -16.50 -19.52 -26.35
C CYS A 74 -17.72 -19.16 -27.21
N ALA A 75 -18.38 -18.02 -26.94
CA ALA A 75 -19.49 -17.53 -27.72
C ALA A 75 -19.11 -17.15 -29.18
N GLU A 76 -17.94 -16.49 -29.35
CA GLU A 76 -17.40 -16.18 -30.67
C GLU A 76 -17.07 -17.44 -31.49
N ALA A 77 -16.70 -18.54 -30.82
CA ALA A 77 -16.50 -19.85 -31.44
C ALA A 77 -17.82 -20.63 -31.67
N GLY A 78 -18.98 -20.06 -31.32
CA GLY A 78 -20.28 -20.68 -31.51
C GLY A 78 -20.67 -21.73 -30.47
N HIS A 79 -19.99 -21.73 -29.30
CA HIS A 79 -20.31 -22.64 -28.20
C HIS A 79 -21.16 -21.94 -27.13
N GLU A 80 -22.25 -22.58 -26.75
CA GLU A 80 -23.12 -22.10 -25.67
C GLU A 80 -22.48 -22.33 -24.30
N CYS A 81 -22.78 -21.43 -23.37
CA CYS A 81 -22.38 -21.58 -21.97
C CYS A 81 -23.18 -22.71 -21.31
N PRO A 82 -22.54 -23.74 -20.74
CA PRO A 82 -23.26 -24.80 -20.03
C PRO A 82 -24.11 -24.24 -18.88
N ALA A 83 -25.28 -24.81 -18.70
CA ALA A 83 -26.20 -24.42 -17.64
C ALA A 83 -25.51 -24.49 -16.26
N GLY A 84 -25.71 -23.45 -15.46
CA GLY A 84 -25.16 -23.36 -14.10
C GLY A 84 -23.76 -22.72 -13.97
N ILE A 85 -23.01 -22.52 -15.06
CA ILE A 85 -21.69 -21.88 -15.00
C ILE A 85 -21.83 -20.44 -14.51
N GLU A 86 -22.74 -19.64 -15.08
CA GLU A 86 -22.94 -18.24 -14.67
C GLU A 86 -23.40 -18.12 -13.21
N ALA A 87 -24.30 -19.03 -12.77
CA ALA A 87 -24.73 -19.07 -11.38
C ALA A 87 -23.56 -19.41 -10.43
N THR A 88 -22.68 -20.34 -10.85
CA THR A 88 -21.48 -20.69 -10.08
C THR A 88 -20.50 -19.54 -10.02
N VAL A 89 -20.24 -18.85 -11.13
CA VAL A 89 -19.41 -17.65 -11.20
C VAL A 89 -19.93 -16.57 -10.26
N ARG A 90 -21.25 -16.30 -10.32
CA ARG A 90 -21.88 -15.31 -9.44
C ARG A 90 -21.73 -15.70 -7.97
N ARG A 91 -22.05 -16.93 -7.59
CA ARG A 91 -21.92 -17.44 -6.23
C ARG A 91 -20.49 -17.30 -5.69
N ILE A 92 -19.49 -17.66 -6.50
CA ILE A 92 -18.07 -17.53 -6.11
C ILE A 92 -17.73 -16.05 -5.86
N SER A 93 -18.13 -15.15 -6.77
CA SER A 93 -17.86 -13.71 -6.65
C SER A 93 -18.57 -13.08 -5.46
N GLU A 94 -19.84 -13.46 -5.19
CA GLU A 94 -20.61 -12.99 -4.02
C GLU A 94 -19.99 -13.43 -2.70
N ASN A 95 -19.28 -14.57 -2.70
CA ASN A 95 -18.54 -15.07 -1.53
C ASN A 95 -17.09 -14.55 -1.47
N GLY A 96 -16.73 -13.58 -2.31
CA GLY A 96 -15.41 -12.96 -2.31
C GLY A 96 -14.31 -13.75 -2.98
N GLY A 97 -14.66 -14.87 -3.64
CA GLY A 97 -13.72 -15.62 -4.45
C GLY A 97 -13.55 -15.00 -5.85
N THR A 98 -12.43 -15.27 -6.48
CA THR A 98 -12.18 -14.93 -7.88
C THR A 98 -12.46 -16.16 -8.76
N PRO A 99 -13.52 -16.16 -9.57
CA PRO A 99 -13.84 -17.27 -10.45
C PRO A 99 -12.96 -17.24 -11.71
N LEU A 100 -12.23 -18.32 -11.97
CA LEU A 100 -11.52 -18.54 -13.22
C LEU A 100 -12.24 -19.64 -14.02
N ILE A 101 -12.72 -19.31 -15.22
CA ILE A 101 -13.26 -20.31 -16.12
C ILE A 101 -12.12 -21.00 -16.87
N VAL A 102 -12.25 -22.33 -17.00
CA VAL A 102 -11.36 -23.18 -17.79
C VAL A 102 -12.10 -23.70 -18.99
N CYS A 103 -11.54 -23.56 -20.18
CA CYS A 103 -12.05 -24.14 -21.42
C CYS A 103 -10.96 -24.94 -22.15
N GLU A 104 -11.41 -25.92 -22.92
CA GLU A 104 -10.62 -26.72 -23.84
C GLU A 104 -11.31 -26.66 -25.21
N ASP A 105 -10.54 -26.24 -26.24
CA ASP A 105 -11.06 -26.02 -27.61
C ASP A 105 -12.36 -25.18 -27.61
N GLU A 106 -12.31 -24.05 -26.90
CA GLU A 106 -13.39 -23.06 -26.72
C GLU A 106 -14.68 -23.67 -26.07
N ARG A 107 -14.58 -24.85 -25.46
CA ARG A 107 -15.68 -25.47 -24.69
C ARG A 107 -15.37 -25.37 -23.21
N ILE A 108 -16.29 -24.81 -22.44
CA ILE A 108 -16.12 -24.66 -21.00
C ILE A 108 -16.10 -26.02 -20.33
N ARG A 109 -15.05 -26.27 -19.52
CA ARG A 109 -14.86 -27.50 -18.76
C ARG A 109 -15.23 -27.34 -17.29
N GLY A 110 -15.11 -26.12 -16.74
CA GLY A 110 -15.44 -25.85 -15.35
C GLY A 110 -14.97 -24.50 -14.87
N VAL A 111 -15.16 -24.27 -13.58
CA VAL A 111 -14.77 -23.04 -12.88
C VAL A 111 -13.84 -23.40 -11.73
N VAL A 112 -12.74 -22.69 -11.62
CA VAL A 112 -11.82 -22.76 -10.47
C VAL A 112 -12.10 -21.55 -9.58
N GLU A 113 -12.35 -21.80 -8.31
CA GLU A 113 -12.50 -20.76 -7.28
C GLU A 113 -11.16 -20.47 -6.65
N LEU A 114 -10.69 -19.21 -6.76
CA LEU A 114 -9.56 -18.70 -6.00
C LEU A 114 -10.11 -17.88 -4.84
N GLN A 115 -9.64 -18.13 -3.63
CA GLN A 115 -10.01 -17.35 -2.45
C GLN A 115 -8.81 -16.59 -1.93
N ASP A 116 -8.98 -15.29 -1.78
CA ASP A 116 -8.02 -14.45 -1.06
C ASP A 116 -8.25 -14.58 0.44
N ILE A 117 -7.20 -14.96 1.16
CA ILE A 117 -7.25 -15.05 2.62
C ILE A 117 -7.01 -13.66 3.19
N ILE A 118 -8.08 -13.04 3.70
CA ILE A 118 -7.96 -11.76 4.41
C ILE A 118 -7.24 -12.01 5.73
N LYS A 119 -6.14 -11.29 5.95
CA LYS A 119 -5.34 -11.42 7.18
C LYS A 119 -6.17 -11.05 8.40
N THR A 120 -6.06 -11.87 9.46
CA THR A 120 -6.73 -11.62 10.74
C THR A 120 -6.31 -10.25 11.31
N GLY A 121 -7.29 -9.48 11.83
CA GLY A 121 -7.02 -8.18 12.46
C GLY A 121 -6.84 -7.01 11.48
N ILE A 122 -7.05 -7.22 10.17
CA ILE A 122 -6.89 -6.15 9.18
C ILE A 122 -7.94 -5.04 9.36
N ARG A 123 -9.16 -5.42 9.77
CA ARG A 123 -10.28 -4.49 9.97
C ARG A 123 -10.00 -3.49 11.08
N GLU A 124 -9.53 -3.97 12.22
CA GLU A 124 -9.17 -3.11 13.37
C GLU A 124 -8.04 -2.15 13.01
N ARG A 125 -7.13 -2.58 12.14
CA ARG A 125 -6.03 -1.76 11.67
C ARG A 125 -6.50 -0.66 10.72
N PHE A 126 -7.43 -0.93 9.80
CA PHE A 126 -8.03 0.10 8.96
C PHE A 126 -8.92 1.06 9.77
N GLU A 127 -9.62 0.59 10.80
CA GLU A 127 -10.34 1.46 11.73
C GLU A 127 -9.37 2.41 12.46
N ARG A 128 -8.18 1.94 12.82
CA ARG A 128 -7.14 2.79 13.43
C ARG A 128 -6.64 3.85 12.46
N LEU A 129 -6.42 3.53 11.17
CA LEU A 129 -6.10 4.52 10.13
C LEU A 129 -7.19 5.58 10.00
N ARG A 130 -8.46 5.15 9.99
CA ARG A 130 -9.61 6.07 9.94
C ARG A 130 -9.66 7.02 11.13
N LYS A 131 -9.41 6.53 12.34
CA LYS A 131 -9.28 7.37 13.55
C LYS A 131 -8.14 8.39 13.45
N MET A 132 -7.10 8.10 12.70
CA MET A 132 -6.01 9.04 12.42
C MET A 132 -6.33 10.03 11.30
N GLY A 133 -7.54 10.00 10.72
CA GLY A 133 -7.97 10.86 9.62
C GLY A 133 -7.45 10.44 8.25
N VAL A 134 -7.04 9.17 8.11
CA VAL A 134 -6.58 8.60 6.82
C VAL A 134 -7.74 7.87 6.17
N LYS A 135 -8.14 8.27 4.97
CA LYS A 135 -9.09 7.53 4.13
C LYS A 135 -8.38 6.37 3.44
N THR A 136 -8.97 5.20 3.50
CA THR A 136 -8.45 3.99 2.86
C THR A 136 -9.29 3.61 1.65
N VAL A 137 -8.63 3.35 0.51
CA VAL A 137 -9.29 2.99 -0.74
C VAL A 137 -8.60 1.76 -1.32
N MET A 138 -9.37 0.71 -1.57
CA MET A 138 -8.88 -0.47 -2.25
C MET A 138 -9.04 -0.30 -3.77
N VAL A 139 -7.96 -0.53 -4.52
CA VAL A 139 -7.99 -0.46 -5.99
C VAL A 139 -7.55 -1.79 -6.55
N THR A 140 -8.47 -2.51 -7.17
CA THR A 140 -8.25 -3.88 -7.66
C THR A 140 -8.70 -4.05 -9.11
N GLY A 141 -8.09 -5.01 -9.82
CA GLY A 141 -8.54 -5.46 -11.14
C GLY A 141 -9.69 -6.47 -11.09
N ASP A 142 -10.12 -6.89 -9.90
CA ASP A 142 -11.21 -7.86 -9.73
C ASP A 142 -12.57 -7.28 -10.13
N ASN A 143 -13.52 -8.19 -10.34
CA ASN A 143 -14.90 -7.79 -10.63
C ASN A 143 -15.57 -7.08 -9.43
N PRO A 144 -16.60 -6.26 -9.66
CA PRO A 144 -17.23 -5.45 -8.62
C PRO A 144 -17.79 -6.24 -7.44
N LEU A 145 -18.28 -7.47 -7.65
CA LEU A 145 -18.85 -8.30 -6.57
C LEU A 145 -17.75 -8.79 -5.62
N THR A 146 -16.68 -9.33 -6.17
CA THR A 146 -15.50 -9.75 -5.40
C THR A 146 -14.86 -8.57 -4.67
N ALA A 147 -14.65 -7.45 -5.38
CA ALA A 147 -14.07 -6.24 -4.82
C ALA A 147 -14.90 -5.70 -3.65
N LYS A 148 -16.22 -5.64 -3.80
CA LYS A 148 -17.14 -5.21 -2.75
C LYS A 148 -17.03 -6.09 -1.51
N TYR A 149 -17.07 -7.42 -1.69
CA TYR A 149 -16.97 -8.36 -0.59
C TYR A 149 -15.66 -8.19 0.19
N ILE A 150 -14.53 -8.14 -0.51
CA ILE A 150 -13.21 -7.96 0.10
C ILE A 150 -13.11 -6.61 0.83
N ALA A 151 -13.63 -5.53 0.23
CA ALA A 151 -13.65 -4.20 0.82
C ALA A 151 -14.46 -4.15 2.13
N GLU A 152 -15.65 -4.77 2.15
CA GLU A 152 -16.50 -4.87 3.34
C GLU A 152 -15.86 -5.71 4.44
N GLN A 153 -15.23 -6.83 4.09
CA GLN A 153 -14.53 -7.69 5.05
C GLN A 153 -13.29 -7.01 5.62
N ALA A 154 -12.50 -6.37 4.78
CA ALA A 154 -11.30 -5.62 5.20
C ALA A 154 -11.67 -4.34 5.97
N GLY A 155 -12.85 -3.77 5.73
CA GLY A 155 -13.31 -2.55 6.40
C GLY A 155 -12.65 -1.28 5.84
N VAL A 156 -12.28 -1.26 4.55
CA VAL A 156 -11.81 -0.05 3.87
C VAL A 156 -12.96 0.94 3.64
N ASP A 157 -12.63 2.22 3.42
CA ASP A 157 -13.64 3.28 3.29
C ASP A 157 -14.29 3.32 1.91
N ASP A 158 -13.55 2.85 0.88
CA ASP A 158 -14.00 2.89 -0.50
C ASP A 158 -13.27 1.85 -1.35
N PHE A 159 -13.77 1.52 -2.53
CA PHE A 159 -13.08 0.63 -3.45
C PHE A 159 -13.32 0.99 -4.91
N ILE A 160 -12.37 0.62 -5.77
CA ILE A 160 -12.44 0.72 -7.22
C ILE A 160 -12.15 -0.66 -7.78
N ALA A 161 -13.13 -1.22 -8.48
CA ALA A 161 -13.05 -2.52 -9.13
C ALA A 161 -12.67 -2.37 -10.61
N GLU A 162 -12.23 -3.46 -11.24
CA GLU A 162 -11.85 -3.54 -12.66
C GLU A 162 -10.85 -2.45 -13.09
N ALA A 163 -10.07 -1.96 -12.13
CA ALA A 163 -9.12 -0.87 -12.35
C ALA A 163 -7.96 -1.30 -13.24
N ARG A 164 -7.69 -0.51 -14.26
CA ARG A 164 -6.49 -0.61 -15.09
C ARG A 164 -5.33 0.16 -14.43
N PRO A 165 -4.09 -0.07 -14.85
CA PRO A 165 -2.94 0.68 -14.32
C PRO A 165 -3.10 2.20 -14.47
N GLU A 166 -3.70 2.65 -15.58
CA GLU A 166 -3.96 4.05 -15.88
C GLU A 166 -4.98 4.66 -14.90
N ASP A 167 -6.02 3.89 -14.53
CA ASP A 167 -7.07 4.33 -13.60
C ASP A 167 -6.49 4.55 -12.20
N LYS A 168 -5.56 3.69 -11.76
CA LYS A 168 -4.83 3.84 -10.50
C LYS A 168 -4.02 5.14 -10.48
N LEU A 169 -3.29 5.40 -11.56
CA LEU A 169 -2.48 6.60 -11.70
C LEU A 169 -3.33 7.87 -11.70
N GLU A 170 -4.45 7.87 -12.44
CA GLU A 170 -5.33 9.01 -12.53
C GLU A 170 -6.05 9.29 -11.20
N TYR A 171 -6.44 8.24 -10.49
CA TYR A 171 -7.01 8.40 -9.14
C TYR A 171 -6.04 9.13 -8.20
N ILE A 172 -4.77 8.72 -8.16
CA ILE A 172 -3.74 9.35 -7.35
C ILE A 172 -3.58 10.83 -7.73
N ARG A 173 -3.45 11.13 -9.02
CA ARG A 173 -3.33 12.51 -9.52
C ARG A 173 -4.53 13.37 -9.15
N ARG A 174 -5.73 12.81 -9.20
CA ARG A 174 -6.96 13.52 -8.82
C ARG A 174 -6.95 13.89 -7.35
N GLU A 175 -6.60 12.96 -6.46
CA GLU A 175 -6.53 13.22 -5.02
C GLU A 175 -5.41 14.22 -4.68
N GLN A 176 -4.26 14.15 -5.35
CA GLN A 176 -3.16 15.11 -5.20
C GLN A 176 -3.55 16.52 -5.67
N ARG A 177 -4.29 16.66 -6.80
CA ARG A 177 -4.82 17.95 -7.25
C ARG A 177 -5.83 18.55 -6.27
N ALA A 178 -6.51 17.71 -5.51
CA ALA A 178 -7.39 18.13 -4.41
C ALA A 178 -6.63 18.52 -3.13
N GLY A 179 -5.29 18.59 -3.16
CA GLY A 179 -4.44 18.97 -2.03
C GLY A 179 -4.23 17.89 -0.99
N LYS A 180 -4.53 16.63 -1.32
CA LYS A 180 -4.34 15.50 -0.41
C LYS A 180 -2.98 14.84 -0.64
N LEU A 181 -2.39 14.33 0.43
CA LEU A 181 -1.24 13.44 0.37
C LEU A 181 -1.73 12.00 0.16
N VAL A 182 -1.14 11.32 -0.80
CA VAL A 182 -1.52 9.97 -1.19
C VAL A 182 -0.39 8.98 -0.94
N ALA A 183 -0.68 7.96 -0.13
CA ALA A 183 0.17 6.79 0.00
C ALA A 183 -0.39 5.65 -0.86
N MET A 184 0.45 4.98 -1.61
CA MET A 184 0.12 3.83 -2.45
C MET A 184 0.91 2.61 -2.02
N MET A 185 0.24 1.47 -1.87
CA MET A 185 0.89 0.17 -1.69
C MET A 185 0.59 -0.73 -2.88
N GLY A 186 1.58 -1.48 -3.34
CA GLY A 186 1.42 -2.40 -4.46
C GLY A 186 2.60 -3.36 -4.61
N ASP A 187 2.39 -4.44 -5.36
CA ASP A 187 3.37 -5.50 -5.57
C ASP A 187 3.62 -5.83 -7.06
N GLY A 188 2.73 -5.41 -7.94
CA GLY A 188 2.77 -5.71 -9.35
C GLY A 188 3.60 -4.72 -10.20
N THR A 189 4.08 -5.18 -11.35
CA THR A 189 4.68 -4.31 -12.37
C THR A 189 3.67 -3.24 -12.83
N ASN A 190 2.40 -3.58 -12.85
CA ASN A 190 1.30 -2.67 -13.21
C ASN A 190 1.10 -1.54 -12.18
N ASP A 191 1.60 -1.71 -10.95
CA ASP A 191 1.52 -0.72 -9.89
C ASP A 191 2.69 0.28 -9.93
N ALA A 192 3.78 -0.04 -10.63
CA ALA A 192 4.98 0.78 -10.64
C ALA A 192 4.73 2.27 -11.02
N PRO A 193 3.94 2.61 -12.06
CA PRO A 193 3.63 4.02 -12.35
C PRO A 193 2.85 4.72 -11.23
N ALA A 194 1.93 4.02 -10.58
CA ALA A 194 1.14 4.53 -9.47
C ALA A 194 1.99 4.70 -8.19
N LEU A 195 2.88 3.76 -7.90
CA LEU A 195 3.85 3.83 -6.80
C LEU A 195 4.80 5.02 -6.96
N ALA A 196 5.31 5.25 -8.18
CA ALA A 196 6.19 6.39 -8.48
C ALA A 196 5.47 7.74 -8.40
N GLN A 197 4.16 7.78 -8.71
CA GLN A 197 3.36 9.01 -8.68
C GLN A 197 2.94 9.40 -7.27
N ALA A 198 2.70 8.43 -6.39
CA ALA A 198 2.23 8.68 -5.04
C ALA A 198 3.26 9.49 -4.22
N ASP A 199 2.80 10.28 -3.25
CA ASP A 199 3.67 11.00 -2.33
C ASP A 199 4.48 10.02 -1.47
N VAL A 200 3.89 8.88 -1.14
CA VAL A 200 4.56 7.74 -0.50
C VAL A 200 4.19 6.46 -1.25
N GLY A 201 5.14 5.90 -2.00
CA GLY A 201 5.00 4.61 -2.68
C GLY A 201 5.65 3.50 -1.86
N VAL A 202 4.89 2.51 -1.43
CA VAL A 202 5.36 1.36 -0.65
C VAL A 202 5.22 0.08 -1.48
N ALA A 203 6.32 -0.50 -1.88
CA ALA A 203 6.33 -1.79 -2.57
C ALA A 203 6.41 -2.93 -1.55
N MET A 204 5.71 -4.04 -1.84
CA MET A 204 5.83 -5.26 -1.04
C MET A 204 7.14 -5.98 -1.33
N ASN A 205 7.73 -6.64 -0.33
CA ASN A 205 8.95 -7.43 -0.54
C ASN A 205 8.75 -8.61 -1.52
N SER A 206 7.54 -9.19 -1.55
CA SER A 206 7.15 -10.20 -2.54
C SER A 206 6.94 -9.63 -3.94
N GLY A 207 6.86 -8.30 -4.06
CA GLY A 207 6.57 -7.60 -5.31
C GLY A 207 7.65 -7.72 -6.36
N THR A 208 7.29 -7.32 -7.57
CA THR A 208 8.20 -7.31 -8.72
C THR A 208 9.33 -6.31 -8.53
N GLN A 209 10.45 -6.52 -9.22
CA GLN A 209 11.57 -5.60 -9.18
C GLN A 209 11.17 -4.18 -9.62
N ALA A 210 10.31 -4.07 -10.65
CA ALA A 210 9.80 -2.79 -11.13
C ALA A 210 9.00 -2.03 -10.05
N ALA A 211 8.17 -2.73 -9.26
CA ALA A 211 7.45 -2.11 -8.15
C ALA A 211 8.40 -1.62 -7.05
N LYS A 212 9.41 -2.42 -6.71
CA LYS A 212 10.43 -2.06 -5.69
C LYS A 212 11.28 -0.87 -6.09
N GLU A 213 11.62 -0.73 -7.36
CA GLU A 213 12.38 0.41 -7.88
C GLU A 213 11.54 1.68 -8.01
N ALA A 214 10.24 1.53 -8.23
CA ALA A 214 9.32 2.67 -8.34
C ALA A 214 8.89 3.23 -6.98
N GLY A 215 8.86 2.39 -5.92
CA GLY A 215 8.45 2.80 -4.58
C GLY A 215 9.55 3.58 -3.83
N ASN A 216 9.11 4.47 -2.92
CA ASN A 216 10.02 5.16 -1.99
C ASN A 216 10.49 4.24 -0.85
N MET A 217 9.69 3.22 -0.55
CA MET A 217 9.89 2.28 0.55
C MET A 217 9.60 0.85 0.10
N VAL A 218 10.18 -0.12 0.80
CA VAL A 218 9.85 -1.55 0.64
C VAL A 218 9.42 -2.10 1.99
N ASP A 219 8.21 -2.65 2.03
CA ASP A 219 7.71 -3.38 3.20
C ASP A 219 8.25 -4.82 3.19
N LEU A 220 9.13 -5.11 4.14
CA LEU A 220 9.82 -6.40 4.23
C LEU A 220 8.92 -7.53 4.73
N ASP A 221 7.87 -7.20 5.47
CA ASP A 221 6.94 -8.17 6.09
C ASP A 221 5.77 -8.56 5.18
N ASN A 222 5.63 -7.92 4.03
CA ASN A 222 4.48 -8.07 3.11
C ASN A 222 3.13 -7.86 3.83
N ASP A 223 3.07 -6.85 4.70
CA ASP A 223 1.88 -6.52 5.47
C ASP A 223 1.39 -5.11 5.12
N PRO A 224 0.30 -4.97 4.35
CA PRO A 224 -0.22 -3.67 3.93
C PRO A 224 -0.59 -2.76 5.10
N THR A 225 -0.76 -3.32 6.29
CA THR A 225 -1.07 -2.55 7.49
C THR A 225 0.13 -1.86 8.13
N LYS A 226 1.35 -2.15 7.67
CA LYS A 226 2.58 -1.41 8.05
C LYS A 226 2.52 0.08 7.70
N LEU A 227 1.66 0.46 6.77
CA LEU A 227 1.37 1.86 6.48
C LEU A 227 0.92 2.62 7.75
N ILE A 228 0.26 1.96 8.69
CA ILE A 228 -0.13 2.53 9.99
C ILE A 228 1.10 3.00 10.76
N GLU A 229 2.10 2.13 10.86
CA GLU A 229 3.35 2.43 11.57
C GLU A 229 4.09 3.61 10.90
N ILE A 230 4.10 3.64 9.57
CA ILE A 230 4.68 4.75 8.80
C ILE A 230 3.97 6.06 9.12
N VAL A 231 2.64 6.07 9.11
CA VAL A 231 1.83 7.27 9.43
C VAL A 231 2.03 7.69 10.90
N GLU A 232 2.07 6.75 11.83
CA GLU A 232 2.29 7.03 13.26
C GLU A 232 3.67 7.63 13.50
N ILE A 233 4.71 7.03 12.94
CA ILE A 233 6.09 7.54 13.03
C ILE A 233 6.17 8.93 12.40
N GLY A 234 5.59 9.13 11.21
CA GLY A 234 5.56 10.42 10.53
C GLY A 234 4.87 11.51 11.39
N LYS A 235 3.70 11.22 11.95
CA LYS A 235 3.00 12.15 12.85
C LYS A 235 3.79 12.41 14.14
N GLN A 236 4.41 11.40 14.71
CA GLN A 236 5.27 11.54 15.89
C GLN A 236 6.47 12.45 15.61
N LEU A 237 7.14 12.29 14.48
CA LEU A 237 8.25 13.14 14.04
C LEU A 237 7.80 14.59 13.85
N LEU A 238 6.65 14.81 13.20
CA LEU A 238 6.09 16.16 13.02
C LEU A 238 5.74 16.82 14.35
N MET A 239 5.13 16.08 15.29
CA MET A 239 4.83 16.58 16.65
C MET A 239 6.10 16.94 17.40
N THR A 240 7.10 16.07 17.39
CA THR A 240 8.40 16.30 18.04
C THR A 240 9.08 17.54 17.47
N ARG A 241 9.11 17.67 16.13
CA ARG A 241 9.65 18.86 15.46
C ARG A 241 8.88 20.14 15.81
N GLY A 242 7.54 20.07 15.82
CA GLY A 242 6.67 21.18 16.21
C GLY A 242 6.95 21.62 17.65
N THR A 243 7.04 20.67 18.58
CA THR A 243 7.37 20.94 20.01
C THR A 243 8.72 21.63 20.15
N LEU A 244 9.74 21.16 19.45
CA LEU A 244 11.08 21.78 19.47
C LEU A 244 11.06 23.21 18.93
N THR A 245 10.37 23.43 17.80
CA THR A 245 10.23 24.76 17.20
C THR A 245 9.51 25.72 18.14
N THR A 246 8.39 25.30 18.72
CA THR A 246 7.63 26.11 19.68
C THR A 246 8.46 26.45 20.89
N PHE A 247 9.23 25.47 21.41
CA PHE A 247 10.11 25.71 22.54
C PHE A 247 11.23 26.70 22.19
N SER A 248 11.87 26.57 21.02
CA SER A 248 12.91 27.49 20.57
C SER A 248 12.37 28.93 20.48
N ILE A 249 11.20 29.12 19.88
CA ILE A 249 10.56 30.44 19.77
C ILE A 249 10.26 30.99 21.17
N ALA A 250 9.66 30.19 22.05
CA ALA A 250 9.34 30.61 23.42
C ALA A 250 10.59 31.04 24.19
N ASN A 251 11.70 30.29 24.04
CA ASN A 251 12.98 30.62 24.64
C ASN A 251 13.57 31.93 24.10
N ASP A 252 13.47 32.17 22.79
CA ASP A 252 13.95 33.42 22.17
C ASP A 252 13.10 34.62 22.60
N VAL A 253 11.77 34.48 22.65
CA VAL A 253 10.87 35.52 23.14
C VAL A 253 11.18 35.87 24.61
N ALA A 254 11.41 34.87 25.47
CA ALA A 254 11.77 35.10 26.87
C ALA A 254 13.07 35.91 27.00
N LYS A 255 14.08 35.66 26.15
CA LYS A 255 15.33 36.45 26.14
C LYS A 255 15.11 37.91 25.74
N TYR A 256 14.23 38.18 24.76
CA TYR A 256 13.90 39.54 24.39
C TYR A 256 13.28 40.33 25.55
N PHE A 257 12.36 39.71 26.32
CA PHE A 257 11.79 40.32 27.50
C PHE A 257 12.82 40.54 28.62
N ALA A 258 13.88 39.76 28.69
CA ALA A 258 14.96 40.01 29.67
C ALA A 258 15.95 41.09 29.21
N ILE A 259 16.40 41.05 27.94
CA ILE A 259 17.47 41.89 27.42
C ILE A 259 17.00 43.28 27.06
N VAL A 260 15.85 43.41 26.38
CA VAL A 260 15.38 44.70 25.85
C VAL A 260 15.09 45.74 26.97
N PRO A 261 14.39 45.39 28.09
CA PRO A 261 14.24 46.32 29.20
C PRO A 261 15.58 46.76 29.76
N ALA A 262 16.50 45.80 30.02
CA ALA A 262 17.82 46.12 30.60
C ALA A 262 18.67 47.06 29.71
N LEU A 263 18.59 46.93 28.38
CA LEU A 263 19.27 47.78 27.43
C LEU A 263 18.76 49.23 27.39
N PHE A 264 17.45 49.39 27.52
CA PHE A 264 16.79 50.70 27.26
C PHE A 264 16.27 51.42 28.51
N ILE A 265 16.38 50.85 29.71
CA ILE A 265 15.97 51.49 30.97
C ILE A 265 16.61 52.87 31.15
N ALA A 266 17.90 53.04 30.80
CA ALA A 266 18.59 54.31 30.90
C ALA A 266 18.01 55.41 30.02
N SER A 267 17.46 55.01 28.83
CA SER A 267 16.86 55.93 27.87
C SER A 267 15.35 56.08 28.03
N ILE A 268 14.68 55.03 28.50
CA ILE A 268 13.22 54.96 28.65
C ILE A 268 12.90 54.38 30.05
N PRO A 269 12.85 55.21 31.09
CA PRO A 269 12.62 54.76 32.48
C PRO A 269 11.34 53.95 32.71
N SER A 270 10.31 54.12 31.88
CA SER A 270 9.04 53.35 31.97
C SER A 270 9.24 51.85 31.71
N LEU A 271 10.33 51.46 31.05
CA LEU A 271 10.65 50.05 30.82
C LEU A 271 11.10 49.31 32.11
N GLN A 272 11.34 50.06 33.20
CA GLN A 272 11.62 49.46 34.49
C GLN A 272 10.50 48.53 34.97
N ALA A 273 9.25 48.82 34.59
CA ALA A 273 8.12 47.95 34.91
C ALA A 273 8.17 46.56 34.24
N LEU A 274 8.93 46.43 33.14
CA LEU A 274 9.13 45.17 32.42
C LEU A 274 10.42 44.45 32.86
N ASN A 275 11.23 45.01 33.74
CA ASN A 275 12.41 44.38 34.28
C ASN A 275 12.05 43.35 35.38
N ILE A 276 11.34 42.30 35.01
CA ILE A 276 10.83 41.27 35.94
C ILE A 276 11.99 40.52 36.58
N MET A 277 13.13 40.39 35.91
CA MET A 277 14.31 39.66 36.40
C MET A 277 15.23 40.50 37.29
N HIS A 278 14.91 41.82 37.47
CA HIS A 278 15.69 42.76 38.27
C HIS A 278 17.21 42.77 37.96
N LEU A 279 17.51 42.76 36.65
CA LEU A 279 18.90 42.79 36.18
C LEU A 279 19.43 44.23 36.24
N ASP A 280 20.60 44.40 36.85
CA ASP A 280 21.16 45.74 37.18
C ASP A 280 21.86 46.40 35.98
N SER A 281 22.32 45.63 34.98
CA SER A 281 23.01 46.15 33.83
C SER A 281 22.75 45.33 32.55
N PRO A 282 22.91 45.98 31.37
CA PRO A 282 22.80 45.29 30.07
C PRO A 282 23.75 44.07 29.96
N GLU A 283 24.98 44.21 30.46
CA GLU A 283 25.99 43.15 30.44
C GLU A 283 25.54 41.93 31.26
N SER A 284 24.92 42.18 32.43
CA SER A 284 24.38 41.09 33.27
C SER A 284 23.18 40.37 32.59
N ALA A 285 22.38 41.13 31.85
CA ALA A 285 21.26 40.56 31.09
C ALA A 285 21.76 39.64 29.94
N ILE A 286 22.76 40.08 29.20
CA ILE A 286 23.38 39.30 28.11
C ILE A 286 24.06 38.06 28.69
N LEU A 287 24.86 38.21 29.76
CA LEU A 287 25.55 37.10 30.40
C LEU A 287 24.57 36.05 30.92
N SER A 288 23.48 36.48 31.56
CA SER A 288 22.40 35.60 32.04
C SER A 288 21.78 34.80 30.90
N ALA A 289 21.48 35.46 29.78
CA ALA A 289 20.90 34.78 28.61
C ALA A 289 21.89 33.76 27.99
N VAL A 290 23.20 34.05 27.97
CA VAL A 290 24.23 33.12 27.48
C VAL A 290 24.34 31.91 28.41
N ILE A 291 24.43 32.14 29.73
CA ILE A 291 24.51 31.04 30.70
C ILE A 291 23.27 30.19 30.65
N PHE A 292 22.08 30.80 30.58
CA PHE A 292 20.84 30.05 30.43
C PHE A 292 20.82 29.14 29.20
N ASN A 293 21.27 29.64 28.04
CA ASN A 293 21.34 28.83 26.82
C ASN A 293 22.38 27.71 26.96
N ALA A 294 23.51 27.97 27.56
CA ALA A 294 24.57 26.98 27.76
C ALA A 294 24.09 25.80 28.63
N VAL A 295 23.14 26.03 29.53
CA VAL A 295 22.58 25.00 30.40
C VAL A 295 21.36 24.36 29.78
N ILE A 296 20.41 25.15 29.23
CA ILE A 296 19.12 24.65 28.78
C ILE A 296 19.20 23.82 27.51
N ILE A 297 20.08 24.21 26.55
CA ILE A 297 20.22 23.50 25.27
C ILE A 297 20.70 22.06 25.50
N PRO A 298 21.79 21.78 26.25
CA PRO A 298 22.23 20.42 26.54
C PRO A 298 21.19 19.58 27.30
N LEU A 299 20.37 20.18 28.16
CA LEU A 299 19.30 19.48 28.87
C LEU A 299 18.12 19.13 27.96
N LEU A 300 17.84 19.96 26.96
CA LEU A 300 16.71 19.75 26.06
C LEU A 300 17.02 18.80 24.90
N ILE A 301 18.27 18.69 24.46
CA ILE A 301 18.65 17.76 23.40
C ILE A 301 18.24 16.32 23.74
N PRO A 302 18.53 15.73 24.90
CA PRO A 302 18.08 14.41 25.27
C PRO A 302 16.54 14.29 25.34
N LEU A 303 15.87 15.34 25.80
CA LEU A 303 14.40 15.37 25.85
C LEU A 303 13.81 15.38 24.45
N ALA A 304 14.38 16.13 23.55
CA ALA A 304 14.02 16.21 22.15
C ALA A 304 14.24 14.86 21.44
N LEU A 305 15.37 14.20 21.71
CA LEU A 305 15.69 12.89 21.12
C LEU A 305 14.76 11.78 21.60
N ARG A 306 14.18 11.88 22.80
CA ARG A 306 13.13 10.95 23.27
C ARG A 306 11.84 11.08 22.49
N GLY A 307 11.61 12.23 21.85
CA GLY A 307 10.39 12.54 21.10
C GLY A 307 9.13 12.66 21.96
N VAL A 308 8.06 13.01 21.29
CA VAL A 308 6.72 13.10 21.89
C VAL A 308 5.91 11.90 21.39
N THR A 309 5.36 11.09 22.31
CA THR A 309 4.55 9.94 21.93
C THR A 309 3.25 10.40 21.28
N TYR A 310 3.03 10.01 20.04
CA TYR A 310 1.75 10.23 19.37
C TYR A 310 0.70 9.26 19.95
N LYS A 311 -0.39 9.80 20.45
CA LYS A 311 -1.59 9.04 20.82
C LYS A 311 -2.72 9.48 19.90
N PRO A 312 -3.25 8.60 19.03
CA PRO A 312 -4.44 8.94 18.25
C PRO A 312 -5.61 9.17 19.24
N ILE A 313 -6.12 10.39 19.25
CA ILE A 313 -7.33 10.73 20.00
C ILE A 313 -8.49 10.33 19.10
N GLY A 314 -9.18 9.24 19.47
CA GLY A 314 -10.41 8.80 18.82
C GLY A 314 -11.62 9.41 19.50
#